data_59899af13f3b382d26fc54d0e0224ab1
#
_entry.id   59899af13f3b382d26fc54d0e0224ab1
#
_cell.length_a   1.000
_cell.length_b   1.000
_cell.length_c   1.000
_cell.angle_alpha   90.00
_cell.angle_beta   90.00
_cell.angle_gamma   90.00
#
_symmetry.space_group_name_H-M   'P 1'
#
loop_
_entity.id
_entity.type
_entity.pdbx_description
1 polymer ?
#
loop_
_entity_poly.entity_id
_entity_poly.type
_entity_poly.pdbx_seq_one_letter_code
_entity_poly.pdbx_strand_id
1 'polypeptide(L)'
;MSLDPIILLTLRASVTLLFASAIAHKLWNAAEFQQTLRGYLQGFSANEHGLQKPLFLMIVVLEFIVLGLCLFPSTHIAAGLLASGVLLVYAAVMAVNLLRRNVLIDCGCSWGKSRHMLHPALLVRNVMLALAALAITLPLNDRELFTLDVISLVFATVTAAVLYTAGNKILSLGFTERMKIA
;
A
#
# COMPACT_ATOMS: atom_id res chain seq x y z
N MET A 1 -14.36 -15.48 -16.95
CA MET A 1 -13.20 -16.09 -16.28
C MET A 1 -13.45 -15.99 -14.79
N SER A 2 -13.70 -17.08 -14.09
CA SER A 2 -13.84 -17.17 -12.65
C SER A 2 -12.49 -17.57 -12.04
N LEU A 3 -12.06 -16.89 -11.00
CA LEU A 3 -10.81 -17.20 -10.31
C LEU A 3 -11.04 -18.32 -9.27
N ASP A 4 -9.99 -19.10 -9.02
CA ASP A 4 -9.99 -20.07 -7.93
C ASP A 4 -10.12 -19.35 -6.58
N PRO A 5 -10.97 -19.82 -5.65
CA PRO A 5 -11.19 -19.21 -4.34
C PRO A 5 -9.89 -18.96 -3.57
N ILE A 6 -8.89 -19.85 -3.69
CA ILE A 6 -7.61 -19.73 -2.98
C ILE A 6 -6.85 -18.47 -3.44
N ILE A 7 -6.79 -18.22 -4.76
CA ILE A 7 -6.08 -17.04 -5.30
C ILE A 7 -6.74 -15.77 -4.77
N LEU A 8 -8.05 -15.70 -4.79
CA LEU A 8 -8.79 -14.52 -4.36
C LEU A 8 -8.69 -14.30 -2.85
N LEU A 9 -8.76 -15.37 -2.05
CA LEU A 9 -8.55 -15.31 -0.60
C LEU A 9 -7.12 -14.89 -0.26
N THR A 10 -6.11 -15.38 -1.00
CA THR A 10 -4.71 -15.00 -0.83
C THR A 10 -4.49 -13.51 -1.14
N LEU A 11 -5.05 -13.02 -2.25
CA LEU A 11 -4.99 -11.59 -2.60
C LEU A 11 -5.65 -10.75 -1.52
N ARG A 12 -6.83 -11.14 -1.06
CA ARG A 12 -7.57 -10.43 -0.02
C ARG A 12 -6.82 -10.43 1.30
N ALA A 13 -6.28 -11.56 1.76
CA ALA A 13 -5.46 -11.65 2.97
C ALA A 13 -4.20 -10.78 2.85
N SER A 14 -3.55 -10.80 1.69
CA SER A 14 -2.36 -9.98 1.43
C SER A 14 -2.66 -8.48 1.47
N VAL A 15 -3.78 -8.05 0.86
CA VAL A 15 -4.25 -6.65 0.91
C VAL A 15 -4.64 -6.26 2.34
N THR A 16 -5.29 -7.14 3.09
CA THR A 16 -5.62 -6.91 4.51
C THR A 16 -4.37 -6.67 5.33
N LEU A 17 -3.35 -7.53 5.19
CA LEU A 17 -2.07 -7.36 5.89
C LEU A 17 -1.33 -6.08 5.46
N LEU A 18 -1.39 -5.74 4.18
CA LEU A 18 -0.81 -4.49 3.66
C LEU A 18 -1.40 -3.28 4.36
N PHE A 19 -2.73 -3.15 4.38
CA PHE A 19 -3.40 -2.01 5.01
C PHE A 19 -3.26 -2.03 6.53
N ALA A 20 -3.34 -3.19 7.18
CA ALA A 20 -3.10 -3.32 8.62
C ALA A 20 -1.69 -2.85 9.00
N SER A 21 -0.67 -3.27 8.24
CA SER A 21 0.71 -2.83 8.47
C SER A 21 0.90 -1.34 8.20
N ALA A 22 0.24 -0.79 7.17
CA ALA A 22 0.30 0.63 6.83
C ALA A 22 -0.33 1.51 7.93
N ILE A 23 -1.50 1.10 8.45
CA ILE A 23 -2.16 1.77 9.57
C ILE A 23 -1.27 1.72 10.82
N ALA A 24 -0.78 0.54 11.19
CA ALA A 24 0.09 0.37 12.35
C ALA A 24 1.31 1.29 12.26
N HIS A 25 2.01 1.30 11.12
CA HIS A 25 3.16 2.18 10.89
C HIS A 25 2.83 3.66 11.03
N LYS A 26 1.70 4.11 10.44
CA LYS A 26 1.26 5.51 10.51
C LYS A 26 0.85 5.95 11.90
N LEU A 27 0.23 5.07 12.68
CA LEU A 27 -0.15 5.37 14.05
C LEU A 27 1.07 5.43 14.97
N TRP A 28 2.04 4.49 14.82
CA TRP A 28 3.26 4.51 15.63
C TRP A 28 4.17 5.68 15.31
N ASN A 29 4.24 6.10 14.05
CA ASN A 29 5.11 7.18 13.57
C ASN A 29 4.30 8.38 13.06
N ALA A 30 3.22 8.74 13.76
CA ALA A 30 2.28 9.77 13.31
C ALA A 30 2.93 11.14 13.02
N ALA A 31 3.88 11.55 13.85
CA ALA A 31 4.60 12.82 13.66
C ALA A 31 5.45 12.82 12.38
N GLU A 32 6.14 11.70 12.12
CA GLU A 32 7.00 11.52 10.95
C GLU A 32 6.16 11.47 9.66
N PHE A 33 5.03 10.76 9.69
CA PHE A 33 4.12 10.70 8.57
C PHE A 33 3.46 12.07 8.27
N GLN A 34 3.14 12.87 9.30
CA GLN A 34 2.66 14.24 9.10
C GLN A 34 3.72 15.15 8.45
N GLN A 35 5.00 14.97 8.77
CA GLN A 35 6.09 15.66 8.06
C GLN A 35 6.18 15.24 6.59
N THR A 36 6.03 13.95 6.32
CA THR A 36 5.95 13.43 4.95
C THR A 36 4.82 14.06 4.17
N LEU A 37 3.61 14.16 4.76
CA LEU A 37 2.46 14.84 4.15
C LEU A 37 2.75 16.32 3.84
N ARG A 38 3.47 17.03 4.72
CA ARG A 38 3.92 18.39 4.41
C ARG A 38 4.76 18.43 3.15
N GLY A 39 5.74 17.54 3.04
CA GLY A 39 6.58 17.45 1.85
C GLY A 39 5.75 17.26 0.57
N TYR A 40 4.71 16.44 0.62
CA TYR A 40 3.80 16.24 -0.51
C TYR A 40 2.93 17.46 -0.82
N LEU A 41 2.56 18.24 0.19
CA LEU A 41 1.75 19.46 0.04
C LEU A 41 2.54 20.67 -0.42
N GLN A 42 3.87 20.66 -0.34
CA GLN A 42 4.72 21.75 -0.79
C GLN A 42 4.42 22.13 -2.23
N GLY A 43 4.07 23.40 -2.43
CA GLY A 43 3.69 23.93 -3.74
C GLY A 43 2.26 23.64 -4.21
N PHE A 44 1.41 22.98 -3.39
CA PHE A 44 -0.03 22.82 -3.66
C PHE A 44 -0.91 23.75 -2.85
N SER A 45 -0.48 24.14 -1.65
CA SER A 45 -1.29 24.95 -0.75
C SER A 45 -0.43 25.94 0.05
N ALA A 46 -0.93 27.17 0.20
CA ALA A 46 -0.32 28.17 1.06
C ALA A 46 -0.46 27.84 2.56
N ASN A 47 -1.39 26.94 2.93
CA ASN A 47 -1.67 26.54 4.31
C ASN A 47 -1.27 25.08 4.59
N GLU A 48 0.00 24.75 4.34
CA GLU A 48 0.55 23.39 4.52
C GLU A 48 0.42 22.91 5.98
N HIS A 49 0.60 23.83 6.94
CA HIS A 49 0.55 23.51 8.38
C HIS A 49 -0.86 23.16 8.88
N GLY A 50 -1.91 23.75 8.29
CA GLY A 50 -3.30 23.50 8.68
C GLY A 50 -3.85 22.20 8.08
N LEU A 51 -3.42 21.83 6.88
CA LEU A 51 -3.98 20.69 6.13
C LEU A 51 -3.40 19.33 6.53
N GLN A 52 -2.20 19.28 7.13
CA GLN A 52 -1.54 18.00 7.41
C GLN A 52 -2.31 17.10 8.37
N LYS A 53 -2.90 17.67 9.44
CA LYS A 53 -3.65 16.89 10.45
C LYS A 53 -4.96 16.32 9.90
N PRO A 54 -5.84 17.12 9.26
CA PRO A 54 -7.07 16.59 8.69
C PRO A 54 -6.79 15.57 7.56
N LEU A 55 -5.74 15.80 6.73
CA LEU A 55 -5.35 14.86 5.70
C LEU A 55 -4.83 13.55 6.30
N PHE A 56 -4.02 13.60 7.36
CA PHE A 56 -3.58 12.43 8.10
C PHE A 56 -4.78 11.61 8.61
N LEU A 57 -5.74 12.27 9.28
CA LEU A 57 -6.92 11.62 9.80
C LEU A 57 -7.76 10.99 8.68
N MET A 58 -7.98 11.73 7.60
CA MET A 58 -8.73 11.24 6.44
C MET A 58 -8.09 9.98 5.83
N ILE A 59 -6.77 9.97 5.66
CA ILE A 59 -6.03 8.82 5.14
C ILE A 59 -6.19 7.61 6.06
N VAL A 60 -5.96 7.78 7.37
CA VAL A 60 -6.07 6.70 8.34
C VAL A 60 -7.48 6.14 8.41
N VAL A 61 -8.51 6.99 8.43
CA VAL A 61 -9.91 6.56 8.41
C VAL A 61 -10.23 5.77 7.14
N LEU A 62 -9.77 6.26 5.98
CA LEU A 62 -9.98 5.58 4.71
C LEU A 62 -9.34 4.18 4.69
N GLU A 63 -8.11 4.06 5.22
CA GLU A 63 -7.44 2.77 5.34
C GLU A 63 -8.15 1.82 6.32
N PHE A 64 -8.68 2.33 7.42
CA PHE A 64 -9.52 1.54 8.33
C PHE A 64 -10.80 1.04 7.67
N ILE A 65 -11.45 1.85 6.83
CA ILE A 65 -12.63 1.43 6.07
C ILE A 65 -12.25 0.30 5.11
N VAL A 66 -11.13 0.43 4.36
CA VAL A 66 -10.63 -0.64 3.48
C VAL A 66 -10.38 -1.91 4.28
N LEU A 67 -9.68 -1.81 5.41
CA LEU A 67 -9.38 -2.95 6.28
C LEU A 67 -10.67 -3.63 6.74
N GLY A 68 -11.65 -2.86 7.21
CA GLY A 68 -12.96 -3.38 7.62
C GLY A 68 -13.69 -4.11 6.49
N LEU A 69 -13.74 -3.51 5.30
CA LEU A 69 -14.36 -4.15 4.13
C LEU A 69 -13.62 -5.43 3.70
N CYS A 70 -12.31 -5.49 3.85
CA CYS A 70 -11.53 -6.69 3.57
C CYS A 70 -11.82 -7.85 4.54
N LEU A 71 -12.30 -7.60 5.74
CA LEU A 71 -12.60 -8.66 6.72
C LEU A 71 -13.91 -9.39 6.42
N PHE A 72 -14.89 -8.75 5.77
CA PHE A 72 -16.19 -9.34 5.49
C PHE A 72 -16.27 -9.92 4.05
N PRO A 73 -16.61 -11.22 3.88
CA PRO A 73 -16.70 -11.84 2.55
C PRO A 73 -17.71 -11.18 1.61
N SER A 74 -18.84 -10.72 2.15
CA SER A 74 -19.93 -10.08 1.38
C SER A 74 -19.53 -8.74 0.74
N THR A 75 -18.47 -8.11 1.20
CA THR A 75 -18.03 -6.77 0.73
C THR A 75 -16.81 -6.82 -0.19
N HIS A 76 -16.47 -7.99 -0.74
CA HIS A 76 -15.25 -8.19 -1.54
C HIS A 76 -15.13 -7.21 -2.73
N ILE A 77 -16.24 -6.90 -3.43
CA ILE A 77 -16.24 -5.95 -4.54
C ILE A 77 -15.91 -4.54 -4.05
N ALA A 78 -16.60 -4.08 -2.99
CA ALA A 78 -16.34 -2.76 -2.42
C ALA A 78 -14.91 -2.66 -1.86
N ALA A 79 -14.43 -3.72 -1.20
CA ALA A 79 -13.06 -3.81 -0.67
C ALA A 79 -12.03 -3.68 -1.80
N GLY A 80 -12.18 -4.44 -2.88
CA GLY A 80 -11.26 -4.42 -4.02
C GLY A 80 -11.24 -3.07 -4.73
N LEU A 81 -12.40 -2.47 -4.98
CA LEU A 81 -12.52 -1.16 -5.62
C LEU A 81 -11.91 -0.06 -4.75
N LEU A 82 -12.24 -0.02 -3.46
CA LEU A 82 -11.77 1.02 -2.56
C LEU A 82 -10.26 0.88 -2.31
N ALA A 83 -9.76 -0.34 -2.08
CA ALA A 83 -8.33 -0.60 -1.92
C ALA A 83 -7.53 -0.18 -3.16
N SER A 84 -8.00 -0.58 -4.35
CA SER A 84 -7.39 -0.18 -5.62
C SER A 84 -7.39 1.35 -5.78
N GLY A 85 -8.51 2.01 -5.51
CA GLY A 85 -8.64 3.47 -5.58
C GLY A 85 -7.64 4.18 -4.66
N VAL A 86 -7.52 3.75 -3.40
CA VAL A 86 -6.55 4.33 -2.44
C VAL A 86 -5.12 4.16 -2.93
N LEU A 87 -4.75 2.97 -3.42
CA LEU A 87 -3.40 2.69 -3.93
C LEU A 87 -3.09 3.50 -5.19
N LEU A 88 -4.08 3.71 -6.08
CA LEU A 88 -3.93 4.57 -7.25
C LEU A 88 -3.77 6.05 -6.87
N VAL A 89 -4.50 6.53 -5.86
CA VAL A 89 -4.31 7.90 -5.34
C VAL A 89 -2.89 8.06 -4.79
N TYR A 90 -2.38 7.09 -4.05
CA TYR A 90 -0.99 7.12 -3.59
C TYR A 90 0.01 7.13 -4.76
N ALA A 91 -0.23 6.28 -5.77
CA ALA A 91 0.58 6.27 -6.98
C ALA A 91 0.55 7.62 -7.72
N ALA A 92 -0.64 8.23 -7.85
CA ALA A 92 -0.80 9.53 -8.51
C ALA A 92 -0.07 10.66 -7.77
N VAL A 93 -0.19 10.72 -6.43
CA VAL A 93 0.52 11.70 -5.61
C VAL A 93 2.04 11.53 -5.73
N MET A 94 2.54 10.29 -5.71
CA MET A 94 3.94 10.00 -5.94
C MET A 94 4.40 10.41 -7.35
N ALA A 95 3.60 10.11 -8.38
CA ALA A 95 3.90 10.49 -9.76
C ALA A 95 4.02 12.01 -9.93
N VAL A 96 3.09 12.78 -9.38
CA VAL A 96 3.13 14.25 -9.44
C VAL A 96 4.39 14.81 -8.76
N ASN A 97 4.75 14.29 -7.58
CA ASN A 97 5.95 14.75 -6.88
C ASN A 97 7.24 14.35 -7.61
N LEU A 98 7.26 13.16 -8.23
CA LEU A 98 8.38 12.72 -9.05
C LEU A 98 8.55 13.63 -10.29
N LEU A 99 7.47 14.00 -10.96
CA LEU A 99 7.50 14.94 -12.10
C LEU A 99 7.98 16.33 -11.67
N ARG A 100 7.65 16.77 -10.46
CA ARG A 100 8.13 18.03 -9.86
C ARG A 100 9.57 17.96 -9.37
N ARG A 101 10.27 16.83 -9.53
CA ARG A 101 11.63 16.58 -9.01
C ARG A 101 11.72 16.72 -7.48
N ASN A 102 10.61 16.62 -6.77
CA ASN A 102 10.57 16.65 -5.32
C ASN A 102 10.79 15.22 -4.77
N VAL A 103 12.03 14.74 -4.92
CA VAL A 103 12.40 13.34 -4.63
C VAL A 103 12.88 13.11 -3.18
N LEU A 104 13.10 14.19 -2.41
CA LEU A 104 13.60 14.13 -1.03
C LEU A 104 12.49 13.83 0.00
N ILE A 105 11.34 13.37 -0.46
CA ILE A 105 10.18 13.03 0.37
C ILE A 105 10.17 11.53 0.60
N ASP A 106 9.98 11.11 1.85
CA ASP A 106 9.77 9.71 2.19
C ASP A 106 8.40 9.24 1.69
N CYS A 107 8.30 7.99 1.22
CA CYS A 107 7.01 7.43 0.78
C CYS A 107 6.03 7.15 1.93
N GLY A 108 6.50 7.22 3.19
CA GLY A 108 5.66 7.02 4.39
C GLY A 108 5.14 5.59 4.58
N CYS A 109 5.59 4.63 3.78
CA CYS A 109 5.09 3.25 3.78
C CYS A 109 6.13 2.22 4.21
N SER A 110 7.36 2.62 4.59
CA SER A 110 8.42 1.68 4.93
C SER A 110 8.76 1.68 6.41
N TRP A 111 8.92 0.48 6.96
CA TRP A 111 9.43 0.27 8.31
C TRP A 111 10.95 0.51 8.34
N GLY A 112 11.40 1.57 9.03
CA GLY A 112 12.82 1.86 9.23
C GLY A 112 13.15 3.34 9.22
N LYS A 113 14.27 3.73 9.87
CA LYS A 113 14.76 5.11 9.98
C LYS A 113 15.46 5.65 8.70
N SER A 114 15.51 4.88 7.64
CA SER A 114 16.11 5.32 6.38
C SER A 114 15.11 6.16 5.59
N ARG A 115 15.44 7.42 5.36
CA ARG A 115 14.71 8.28 4.43
C ARG A 115 14.79 7.67 3.03
N HIS A 116 13.72 7.03 2.60
CA HIS A 116 13.62 6.47 1.26
C HIS A 116 13.23 7.58 0.30
N MET A 117 14.16 7.97 -0.56
CA MET A 117 13.85 8.90 -1.64
C MET A 117 12.78 8.35 -2.56
N LEU A 118 11.90 9.23 -3.03
CA LEU A 118 10.83 8.89 -3.95
C LEU A 118 11.44 8.37 -5.28
N HIS A 119 11.14 7.14 -5.64
CA HIS A 119 11.66 6.48 -6.83
C HIS A 119 10.55 5.92 -7.72
N PRO A 120 10.72 5.90 -9.06
CA PRO A 120 9.72 5.35 -9.99
C PRO A 120 9.28 3.92 -9.68
N ALA A 121 10.16 3.09 -9.12
CA ALA A 121 9.80 1.72 -8.74
C ALA A 121 8.73 1.65 -7.63
N LEU A 122 8.65 2.66 -6.74
CA LEU A 122 7.57 2.74 -5.75
C LEU A 122 6.23 3.02 -6.41
N LEU A 123 6.21 3.81 -7.48
CA LEU A 123 5.02 4.05 -8.29
C LEU A 123 4.55 2.76 -8.95
N VAL A 124 5.46 2.05 -9.63
CA VAL A 124 5.15 0.76 -10.27
C VAL A 124 4.61 -0.23 -9.25
N ARG A 125 5.23 -0.34 -8.08
CA ARG A 125 4.76 -1.19 -6.98
C ARG A 125 3.32 -0.89 -6.58
N ASN A 126 2.97 0.39 -6.38
CA ASN A 126 1.61 0.76 -5.97
C ASN A 126 0.59 0.49 -7.09
N VAL A 127 0.95 0.67 -8.35
CA VAL A 127 0.10 0.30 -9.49
C VAL A 127 -0.12 -1.21 -9.53
N MET A 128 0.93 -2.02 -9.34
CA MET A 128 0.80 -3.49 -9.30
C MET A 128 -0.08 -3.95 -8.14
N LEU A 129 0.07 -3.34 -6.95
CA LEU A 129 -0.79 -3.62 -5.80
C LEU A 129 -2.24 -3.19 -6.05
N ALA A 130 -2.47 -2.08 -6.75
CA ALA A 130 -3.81 -1.64 -7.14
C ALA A 130 -4.48 -2.63 -8.10
N LEU A 131 -3.72 -3.16 -9.07
CA LEU A 131 -4.22 -4.20 -9.98
C LEU A 131 -4.53 -5.50 -9.23
N ALA A 132 -3.68 -5.90 -8.29
CA ALA A 132 -3.92 -7.06 -7.42
C ALA A 132 -5.17 -6.87 -6.54
N ALA A 133 -5.38 -5.67 -5.99
CA ALA A 133 -6.58 -5.34 -5.24
C ALA A 133 -7.83 -5.35 -6.12
N LEU A 134 -7.73 -4.84 -7.36
CA LEU A 134 -8.82 -4.86 -8.32
C LEU A 134 -9.22 -6.30 -8.70
N ALA A 135 -8.26 -7.22 -8.77
CA ALA A 135 -8.55 -8.63 -9.05
C ALA A 135 -9.46 -9.30 -7.97
N ILE A 136 -9.57 -8.71 -6.77
CA ILE A 136 -10.49 -9.18 -5.73
C ILE A 136 -11.96 -9.01 -6.14
N THR A 137 -12.26 -8.14 -7.11
CA THR A 137 -13.63 -7.91 -7.60
C THR A 137 -14.10 -8.97 -8.59
N LEU A 138 -13.21 -9.85 -9.05
CA LEU A 138 -13.57 -10.89 -10.02
C LEU A 138 -14.47 -11.96 -9.39
N PRO A 139 -15.38 -12.56 -10.20
CA PRO A 139 -16.29 -13.56 -9.70
C PRO A 139 -15.55 -14.82 -9.23
N LEU A 140 -16.01 -15.36 -8.11
CA LEU A 140 -15.51 -16.60 -7.50
C LEU A 140 -16.08 -17.82 -8.19
N ASN A 141 -15.29 -18.89 -8.27
CA ASN A 141 -15.80 -20.23 -8.49
C ASN A 141 -16.36 -20.78 -7.17
N ASP A 142 -17.58 -21.32 -7.19
CA ASP A 142 -18.17 -22.02 -6.04
C ASP A 142 -17.52 -23.40 -5.93
N ARG A 143 -16.41 -23.47 -5.20
CA ARG A 143 -15.71 -24.71 -4.86
C ARG A 143 -15.61 -24.81 -3.34
N GLU A 144 -15.91 -26.01 -2.80
CA GLU A 144 -15.67 -26.28 -1.39
C GLU A 144 -14.17 -26.21 -1.06
N LEU A 145 -13.86 -25.57 0.07
CA LEU A 145 -12.48 -25.43 0.56
C LEU A 145 -12.11 -26.63 1.41
N PHE A 146 -10.99 -27.28 1.08
CA PHE A 146 -10.43 -28.38 1.86
C PHE A 146 -9.36 -27.87 2.84
N THR A 147 -8.98 -28.71 3.80
CA THR A 147 -7.93 -28.38 4.79
C THR A 147 -6.59 -27.99 4.13
N LEU A 148 -6.25 -28.64 3.01
CA LEU A 148 -5.06 -28.30 2.22
C LEU A 148 -5.11 -26.89 1.63
N ASP A 149 -6.32 -26.42 1.29
CA ASP A 149 -6.52 -25.05 0.76
C ASP A 149 -6.20 -24.00 1.83
N VAL A 150 -6.57 -24.25 3.08
CA VAL A 150 -6.26 -23.36 4.21
C VAL A 150 -4.75 -23.29 4.47
N ILE A 151 -4.07 -24.44 4.43
CA ILE A 151 -2.62 -24.50 4.57
C ILE A 151 -1.95 -23.72 3.44
N SER A 152 -2.38 -23.95 2.20
CA SER A 152 -1.87 -23.24 1.02
C SER A 152 -2.09 -21.75 1.11
N LEU A 153 -3.26 -21.31 1.59
CA LEU A 153 -3.59 -19.89 1.80
C LEU A 153 -2.62 -19.22 2.78
N VAL A 154 -2.34 -19.87 3.91
CA VAL A 154 -1.40 -19.34 4.92
C VAL A 154 0.00 -19.20 4.32
N PHE A 155 0.53 -20.27 3.70
CA PHE A 155 1.86 -20.24 3.09
C PHE A 155 1.95 -19.22 1.96
N ALA A 156 0.95 -19.12 1.09
CA ALA A 156 0.93 -18.15 0.00
C ALA A 156 0.91 -16.71 0.52
N THR A 157 0.11 -16.43 1.56
CA THR A 157 0.02 -15.10 2.17
C THR A 157 1.34 -14.71 2.86
N VAL A 158 1.96 -15.63 3.60
CA VAL A 158 3.27 -15.42 4.24
C VAL A 158 4.34 -15.17 3.17
N THR A 159 4.36 -15.97 2.12
CA THR A 159 5.31 -15.80 1.00
C THR A 159 5.12 -14.42 0.33
N ALA A 160 3.88 -14.00 0.07
CA ALA A 160 3.59 -12.69 -0.49
C ALA A 160 4.09 -11.56 0.43
N ALA A 161 3.89 -11.67 1.74
CA ALA A 161 4.38 -10.68 2.72
C ALA A 161 5.91 -10.62 2.76
N VAL A 162 6.59 -11.77 2.73
CA VAL A 162 8.05 -11.84 2.68
C VAL A 162 8.60 -11.24 1.39
N LEU A 163 8.02 -11.59 0.24
CA LEU A 163 8.42 -11.02 -1.06
C LEU A 163 8.20 -9.51 -1.11
N TYR A 164 7.08 -9.03 -0.57
CA TYR A 164 6.79 -7.60 -0.47
C TYR A 164 7.83 -6.87 0.38
N THR A 165 8.14 -7.37 1.57
CA THR A 165 9.13 -6.76 2.48
C THR A 165 10.55 -6.84 1.93
N ALA A 166 10.94 -7.96 1.33
CA ALA A 166 12.23 -8.14 0.67
C ALA A 166 12.38 -7.18 -0.52
N GLY A 167 11.36 -7.10 -1.38
CA GLY A 167 11.32 -6.16 -2.50
C GLY A 167 11.49 -4.71 -2.06
N ASN A 168 10.78 -4.29 -1.01
CA ASN A 168 10.94 -2.95 -0.43
C ASN A 168 12.37 -2.70 0.04
N LYS A 169 12.99 -3.68 0.68
CA LYS A 169 14.36 -3.56 1.19
C LYS A 169 15.40 -3.47 0.06
N ILE A 170 15.25 -4.28 -0.98
CA ILE A 170 16.12 -4.22 -2.17
C ILE A 170 16.01 -2.86 -2.87
N LEU A 171 14.79 -2.36 -3.06
CA LEU A 171 14.57 -1.04 -3.64
C LEU A 171 15.22 0.06 -2.81
N SER A 172 15.24 -0.05 -1.48
CA SER A 172 15.89 0.91 -0.60
C SER A 172 17.41 0.88 -0.67
N LEU A 173 18.02 -0.31 -0.75
CA LEU A 173 19.48 -0.49 -0.78
C LEU A 173 20.10 -0.06 -2.12
N GLY A 174 19.48 -0.45 -3.24
CA GLY A 174 19.99 -0.13 -4.58
C GLY A 174 20.09 1.37 -4.89
N PHE A 175 19.39 2.20 -4.11
CA PHE A 175 19.44 3.66 -4.24
C PHE A 175 20.53 4.31 -3.41
N THR A 176 20.76 3.81 -2.21
CA THR A 176 21.81 4.34 -1.32
C THR A 176 23.20 4.15 -1.92
N GLU A 177 23.41 3.07 -2.67
CA GLU A 177 24.69 2.84 -3.35
C GLU A 177 24.90 3.75 -4.56
N ARG A 178 23.88 4.01 -5.36
CA ARG A 178 24.00 4.89 -6.55
C ARG A 178 24.34 6.33 -6.19
N MET A 179 23.90 6.81 -5.02
CA MET A 179 24.24 8.17 -4.55
C MET A 179 25.63 8.29 -3.94
N LYS A 180 26.27 7.18 -3.55
CA LYS A 180 27.68 7.22 -3.10
C LYS A 180 28.68 7.29 -4.25
N ILE A 181 28.23 7.03 -5.48
CA ILE A 181 29.06 6.93 -6.69
C ILE A 181 28.88 8.19 -7.58
N ALA A 182 27.85 9.02 -7.35
CA ALA A 182 27.59 10.28 -8.05
C ALA A 182 28.02 11.50 -7.22
#